data_70fb58f35e48f9dbdd4560bbd012bf22
#
_entry.id   70fb58f35e48f9dbdd4560bbd012bf22
#
_cell.length_a   1.000
_cell.length_b   1.000
_cell.length_c   1.000
_cell.angle_alpha   90.00
_cell.angle_beta   90.00
_cell.angle_gamma   90.00
#
_symmetry.space_group_name_H-M   'P 1'
#
loop_
_entity.id
_entity.type
_entity.pdbx_description
1 polymer ?
#
loop_
_entity_poly.entity_id
_entity_poly.type
_entity_poly.pdbx_seq_one_letter_code
_entity_poly.pdbx_strand_id
1 'polypeptide(L)'
;MEVASLISTWASCYQADRKIGAVIVKNKRILTTGYNGAPAGIRTCVERGECMRKKQGIASGTRHELCYAIHAEQNAIIQAAKLGVSIQDATLYCTHQPCVICAKMIVNSGISRVVYREGYPDDFARQMLLEGGVKLERFEED
;
A
#
# COMPACT_ATOMS: atom_id res chain seq x y z
N MET A 1 -1.93 -12.67 4.85
CA MET A 1 -2.75 -11.49 5.26
C MET A 1 -2.50 -11.05 6.70
N GLU A 2 -2.39 -11.96 7.64
CA GLU A 2 -2.12 -11.63 9.05
C GLU A 2 -0.86 -10.79 9.25
N VAL A 3 0.22 -11.12 8.52
CA VAL A 3 1.47 -10.33 8.58
C VAL A 3 1.24 -8.91 8.06
N ALA A 4 0.49 -8.73 6.96
CA ALA A 4 0.16 -7.40 6.47
C ALA A 4 -0.66 -6.61 7.50
N SER A 5 -1.59 -7.25 8.20
CA SER A 5 -2.36 -6.64 9.28
C SER A 5 -1.46 -6.23 10.46
N LEU A 6 -0.52 -7.08 10.83
CA LEU A 6 0.45 -6.76 11.88
C LEU A 6 1.30 -5.54 11.51
N ILE A 7 1.81 -5.52 10.29
CA ILE A 7 2.62 -4.39 9.77
C ILE A 7 1.81 -3.09 9.76
N SER A 8 0.51 -3.15 9.50
CA SER A 8 -0.34 -1.96 9.51
C SER A 8 -0.38 -1.23 10.86
N THR A 9 -0.07 -1.93 11.97
CA THR A 9 -0.02 -1.32 13.30
C THR A 9 1.08 -0.26 13.41
N TRP A 10 2.09 -0.31 12.55
CA TRP A 10 3.19 0.65 12.53
C TRP A 10 2.86 1.92 11.72
N ALA A 11 1.75 1.92 11.01
CA ALA A 11 1.34 3.07 10.20
C ALA A 11 1.23 4.34 11.06
N SER A 12 1.72 5.44 10.52
CA SER A 12 1.77 6.72 11.19
C SER A 12 0.71 7.72 10.71
N CYS A 13 -0.34 7.22 10.07
CA CYS A 13 -1.48 8.05 9.70
C CYS A 13 -2.22 8.54 10.96
N TYR A 14 -2.58 9.82 10.98
CA TYR A 14 -3.34 10.42 12.07
C TYR A 14 -4.71 9.76 12.27
N GLN A 15 -5.31 9.27 11.19
CA GLN A 15 -6.60 8.58 11.23
C GLN A 15 -6.37 7.06 11.45
N ALA A 16 -6.80 6.57 12.60
CA ALA A 16 -6.58 5.17 13.00
C ALA A 16 -7.19 4.14 12.04
N ASP A 17 -8.33 4.48 11.43
CA ASP A 17 -9.04 3.64 10.45
C ASP A 17 -8.33 3.55 9.09
N ARG A 18 -7.27 4.32 8.90
CA ARG A 18 -6.49 4.35 7.65
C ARG A 18 -5.10 3.78 7.81
N LYS A 19 -4.92 2.88 8.73
CA LYS A 19 -3.68 2.15 8.89
C LYS A 19 -3.66 0.99 7.92
N ILE A 20 -2.72 1.05 6.98
CA ILE A 20 -2.58 0.09 5.90
C ILE A 20 -1.23 -0.60 6.00
N GLY A 21 -1.21 -1.91 5.78
CA GLY A 21 -0.01 -2.71 5.74
C GLY A 21 0.08 -3.50 4.44
N ALA A 22 1.29 -3.70 3.97
CA ALA A 22 1.59 -4.45 2.75
C ALA A 22 2.81 -5.35 2.96
N VAL A 23 2.77 -6.53 2.34
CA VAL A 23 3.86 -7.51 2.40
C VAL A 23 4.06 -8.09 1.01
N ILE A 24 5.30 -8.09 0.52
CA ILE A 24 5.65 -8.72 -0.75
C ILE A 24 6.28 -10.07 -0.45
N VAL A 25 5.71 -11.12 -1.04
CA VAL A 25 6.07 -12.52 -0.78
C VAL A 25 6.38 -13.23 -2.08
N LYS A 26 7.41 -14.07 -2.08
CA LYS A 26 7.75 -14.96 -3.20
C LYS A 26 8.28 -16.27 -2.64
N ASN A 27 7.80 -17.39 -3.18
CA ASN A 27 8.23 -18.73 -2.76
C ASN A 27 8.13 -18.93 -1.24
N LYS A 28 7.02 -18.48 -0.64
CA LYS A 28 6.76 -18.56 0.81
C LYS A 28 7.77 -17.78 1.67
N ARG A 29 8.46 -16.82 1.09
CA ARG A 29 9.39 -15.93 1.81
C ARG A 29 8.92 -14.50 1.73
N ILE A 30 8.95 -13.80 2.85
CA ILE A 30 8.70 -12.37 2.91
C ILE A 30 9.94 -11.68 2.35
N LEU A 31 9.76 -10.91 1.27
CA LEU A 31 10.84 -10.13 0.66
C LEU A 31 10.92 -8.73 1.26
N THR A 32 9.79 -8.03 1.31
CA THR A 32 9.70 -6.68 1.86
C THR A 32 8.37 -6.45 2.54
N THR A 33 8.31 -5.41 3.34
CA THR A 33 7.09 -4.95 4.02
C THR A 33 6.91 -3.46 3.80
N GLY A 34 5.71 -2.98 3.98
CA GLY A 34 5.41 -1.56 3.93
C GLY A 34 4.19 -1.21 4.77
N TYR A 35 4.18 -0.02 5.29
CA TYR A 35 3.02 0.58 5.96
C TYR A 35 2.91 2.04 5.53
N ASN A 36 1.74 2.62 5.63
CA ASN A 36 1.57 4.02 5.27
C ASN A 36 2.15 4.93 6.34
N GLY A 37 3.11 5.75 5.95
CA GLY A 37 3.81 6.62 6.86
C GLY A 37 4.61 7.68 6.11
N ALA A 38 5.00 8.73 6.83
CA ALA A 38 5.83 9.79 6.28
C ALA A 38 7.19 9.24 5.81
N PRO A 39 7.83 9.89 4.82
CA PRO A 39 9.19 9.52 4.43
C PRO A 39 10.15 9.57 5.62
N ALA A 40 11.21 8.79 5.55
CA ALA A 40 12.22 8.72 6.60
C ALA A 40 12.79 10.13 6.91
N GLY A 41 12.81 10.50 8.19
CA GLY A 41 13.27 11.80 8.65
C GLY A 41 12.24 12.92 8.59
N ILE A 42 11.07 12.68 8.00
CA ILE A 42 9.95 13.63 7.95
C ILE A 42 8.99 13.35 9.11
N ARG A 43 8.54 14.40 9.79
CA ARG A 43 7.57 14.24 10.89
C ARG A 43 6.30 13.57 10.39
N THR A 44 5.84 12.57 11.14
CA THR A 44 4.62 11.82 10.82
C THR A 44 3.37 12.65 11.09
N CYS A 45 2.23 12.23 10.53
CA CYS A 45 0.94 12.86 10.81
C CYS A 45 0.57 12.75 12.30
N VAL A 46 0.92 11.63 12.94
CA VAL A 46 0.71 11.44 14.38
C VAL A 46 1.51 12.47 15.18
N GLU A 47 2.80 12.65 14.85
CA GLU A 47 3.65 13.65 15.50
C GLU A 47 3.18 15.10 15.26
N ARG A 48 2.59 15.36 14.10
CA ARG A 48 2.01 16.67 13.76
C ARG A 48 0.69 16.90 14.47
N GLY A 49 -0.01 15.83 14.87
CA GLY A 49 -1.32 15.90 15.51
C GLY A 49 -2.45 16.32 14.58
N GLU A 50 -2.26 16.20 13.26
CA GLU A 50 -3.24 16.59 12.26
C GLU A 50 -3.07 15.86 10.94
N CYS A 51 -4.15 15.82 10.14
CA CYS A 51 -4.10 15.38 8.76
C CYS A 51 -4.17 16.58 7.83
N MET A 52 -3.15 16.79 7.01
CA MET A 52 -3.06 17.95 6.10
C MET A 52 -4.25 18.01 5.13
N ARG A 53 -4.64 16.85 4.56
CA ARG A 53 -5.78 16.81 3.65
C ARG A 53 -7.09 17.16 4.35
N LYS A 54 -7.31 16.60 5.52
CA LYS A 54 -8.51 16.90 6.34
C LYS A 54 -8.56 18.36 6.76
N LYS A 55 -7.42 18.92 7.14
CA LYS A 55 -7.30 20.34 7.49
C LYS A 55 -7.68 21.27 6.35
N GLN A 56 -7.38 20.87 5.10
CA GLN A 56 -7.72 21.64 3.90
C GLN A 56 -9.10 21.29 3.32
N GLY A 57 -9.89 20.44 3.98
CA GLY A 57 -11.22 20.05 3.52
C GLY A 57 -11.21 19.13 2.31
N ILE A 58 -10.11 18.40 2.07
CA ILE A 58 -9.95 17.50 0.94
C ILE A 58 -10.66 16.19 1.22
N ALA A 59 -11.48 15.74 0.26
CA ALA A 59 -12.21 14.47 0.38
C ALA A 59 -11.26 13.28 0.49
N SER A 60 -11.68 12.27 1.26
CA SER A 60 -10.96 11.00 1.40
C SER A 60 -10.69 10.36 0.04
N GLY A 61 -9.50 9.79 -0.14
CA GLY A 61 -9.10 9.11 -1.37
C GLY A 61 -8.75 10.03 -2.55
N THR A 62 -8.66 11.36 -2.31
CA THR A 62 -8.31 12.34 -3.35
C THR A 62 -7.10 13.18 -2.92
N ARG A 63 -6.45 13.80 -3.90
CA ARG A 63 -5.32 14.70 -3.67
C ARG A 63 -4.24 14.07 -2.78
N HIS A 64 -3.80 12.86 -3.13
CA HIS A 64 -2.78 12.12 -2.37
C HIS A 64 -1.45 12.85 -2.28
N GLU A 65 -1.13 13.72 -3.25
CA GLU A 65 0.08 14.54 -3.26
C GLU A 65 0.18 15.51 -2.09
N LEU A 66 -0.94 15.81 -1.43
CA LEU A 66 -0.99 16.68 -0.25
C LEU A 66 -0.91 15.89 1.06
N CYS A 67 -0.81 14.57 0.99
CA CYS A 67 -0.62 13.73 2.16
C CYS A 67 0.88 13.53 2.43
N TYR A 68 1.31 13.66 3.68
CA TYR A 68 2.70 13.37 4.06
C TYR A 68 3.05 11.89 3.96
N ALA A 69 2.04 11.02 4.08
CA ALA A 69 2.28 9.58 4.09
C ALA A 69 2.54 9.03 2.68
N ILE A 70 3.53 8.18 2.58
CA ILE A 70 3.72 7.27 1.45
C ILE A 70 2.79 6.09 1.68
N HIS A 71 2.17 5.55 0.63
CA HIS A 71 1.29 4.40 0.74
C HIS A 71 2.07 3.12 1.13
N ALA A 72 1.39 2.18 1.76
CA ALA A 72 2.01 0.92 2.20
C ALA A 72 2.62 0.15 1.02
N GLU A 73 1.91 0.06 -0.10
CA GLU A 73 2.36 -0.62 -1.31
C GLU A 73 3.60 0.06 -1.89
N GLN A 74 3.61 1.39 -1.92
CA GLN A 74 4.75 2.19 -2.38
C GLN A 74 5.97 1.92 -1.50
N ASN A 75 5.80 1.93 -0.19
CA ASN A 75 6.89 1.66 0.75
C ASN A 75 7.47 0.26 0.57
N ALA A 76 6.63 -0.75 0.35
CA ALA A 76 7.10 -2.12 0.11
C ALA A 76 7.94 -2.21 -1.18
N ILE A 77 7.52 -1.53 -2.25
CA ILE A 77 8.26 -1.48 -3.52
C ILE A 77 9.56 -0.68 -3.36
N ILE A 78 9.52 0.45 -2.69
CA ILE A 78 10.70 1.28 -2.41
C ILE A 78 11.72 0.49 -1.58
N GLN A 79 11.26 -0.27 -0.61
CA GLN A 79 12.13 -1.12 0.21
C GLN A 79 12.87 -2.14 -0.66
N ALA A 80 12.19 -2.76 -1.62
CA ALA A 80 12.80 -3.67 -2.56
C ALA A 80 13.90 -2.97 -3.38
N ALA A 81 13.63 -1.77 -3.88
CA ALA A 81 14.60 -0.98 -4.63
C ALA A 81 15.81 -0.61 -3.77
N LYS A 82 15.57 -0.17 -2.53
CA LYS A 82 16.61 0.22 -1.59
C LYS A 82 17.53 -0.94 -1.21
N LEU A 83 16.97 -2.13 -1.02
CA LEU A 83 17.72 -3.33 -0.64
C LEU A 83 18.29 -4.10 -1.82
N GLY A 84 17.92 -3.75 -3.04
CA GLY A 84 18.34 -4.48 -4.24
C GLY A 84 17.71 -5.87 -4.36
N VAL A 85 16.47 -6.03 -3.89
CA VAL A 85 15.74 -7.28 -3.92
C VAL A 85 14.78 -7.29 -5.11
N SER A 86 14.87 -8.32 -5.98
CA SER A 86 13.92 -8.49 -7.06
C SER A 86 12.56 -8.94 -6.53
N ILE A 87 11.51 -8.25 -6.97
CA ILE A 87 10.11 -8.61 -6.67
C ILE A 87 9.38 -9.11 -7.92
N GLN A 88 10.12 -9.45 -8.96
CA GLN A 88 9.57 -10.03 -10.18
C GLN A 88 8.78 -11.30 -9.86
N ASP A 89 7.54 -11.39 -10.38
CA ASP A 89 6.62 -12.50 -10.17
C ASP A 89 6.20 -12.73 -8.71
N ALA A 90 6.40 -11.76 -7.84
CA ALA A 90 6.00 -11.84 -6.44
C ALA A 90 4.49 -11.59 -6.26
N THR A 91 4.01 -11.90 -5.07
CA THR A 91 2.65 -11.58 -4.61
C THR A 91 2.70 -10.46 -3.58
N LEU A 92 1.84 -9.47 -3.76
CA LEU A 92 1.62 -8.41 -2.79
C LEU A 92 0.35 -8.72 -1.98
N TYR A 93 0.50 -8.84 -0.67
CA TYR A 93 -0.63 -8.90 0.27
C TYR A 93 -0.81 -7.52 0.88
N CYS A 94 -2.01 -6.96 0.75
CA CYS A 94 -2.31 -5.63 1.26
C CYS A 94 -3.62 -5.65 2.05
N THR A 95 -3.66 -4.91 3.16
CA THR A 95 -4.89 -4.84 3.97
C THR A 95 -6.04 -4.16 3.24
N HIS A 96 -5.73 -3.29 2.27
CA HIS A 96 -6.72 -2.57 1.47
C HIS A 96 -6.37 -2.71 -0.02
N GLN A 97 -7.40 -2.64 -0.88
CA GLN A 97 -7.19 -2.63 -2.33
C GLN A 97 -6.30 -1.43 -2.72
N PRO A 98 -5.26 -1.64 -3.54
CA PRO A 98 -4.42 -0.53 -4.01
C PRO A 98 -5.20 0.51 -4.80
N CYS A 99 -4.86 1.79 -4.62
CA CYS A 99 -5.37 2.88 -5.45
C CYS A 99 -4.70 2.86 -6.84
N VAL A 100 -5.18 3.68 -7.76
CA VAL A 100 -4.66 3.72 -9.13
C VAL A 100 -3.16 4.08 -9.19
N ILE A 101 -2.70 4.96 -8.33
CA ILE A 101 -1.28 5.34 -8.27
C ILE A 101 -0.42 4.12 -7.91
N CYS A 102 -0.81 3.38 -6.88
CA CYS A 102 -0.13 2.16 -6.47
C CYS A 102 -0.26 1.06 -7.52
N ALA A 103 -1.44 0.94 -8.16
CA ALA A 103 -1.67 -0.04 -9.22
C ALA A 103 -0.66 0.10 -10.38
N LYS A 104 -0.40 1.31 -10.81
CA LYS A 104 0.60 1.60 -11.87
C LYS A 104 2.00 1.14 -11.44
N MET A 105 2.38 1.43 -10.21
CA MET A 105 3.67 1.01 -9.66
C MET A 105 3.78 -0.51 -9.55
N ILE A 106 2.72 -1.16 -9.11
CA ILE A 106 2.64 -2.62 -9.00
C ILE A 106 2.84 -3.28 -10.35
N VAL A 107 2.10 -2.83 -11.37
CA VAL A 107 2.22 -3.35 -12.74
C VAL A 107 3.67 -3.23 -13.24
N ASN A 108 4.25 -2.04 -13.06
CA ASN A 108 5.59 -1.77 -13.59
C ASN A 108 6.71 -2.43 -12.78
N SER A 109 6.45 -2.85 -11.56
CA SER A 109 7.42 -3.51 -10.68
C SER A 109 7.61 -5.01 -10.95
N GLY A 110 6.74 -5.60 -11.76
CA GLY A 110 6.77 -7.03 -12.06
C GLY A 110 6.02 -7.92 -11.07
N ILE A 111 5.32 -7.36 -10.10
CA ILE A 111 4.42 -8.12 -9.22
C ILE A 111 3.33 -8.75 -10.08
N SER A 112 3.08 -10.04 -9.89
CA SER A 112 2.14 -10.80 -10.72
C SER A 112 0.78 -11.04 -10.07
N ARG A 113 0.67 -10.84 -8.75
CA ARG A 113 -0.55 -11.12 -8.00
C ARG A 113 -0.70 -10.15 -6.83
N VAL A 114 -1.93 -9.66 -6.63
CA VAL A 114 -2.30 -8.83 -5.48
C VAL A 114 -3.45 -9.50 -4.74
N VAL A 115 -3.30 -9.66 -3.43
CA VAL A 115 -4.34 -10.16 -2.53
C VAL A 115 -4.66 -9.04 -1.53
N TYR A 116 -5.92 -8.62 -1.47
CA TYR A 116 -6.37 -7.56 -0.56
C TYR A 116 -7.54 -8.02 0.30
N ARG A 117 -7.72 -7.42 1.47
CA ARG A 117 -8.82 -7.75 2.38
C ARG A 117 -9.97 -6.75 2.25
N GLU A 118 -9.70 -5.48 2.50
CA GLU A 118 -10.72 -4.43 2.44
C GLU A 118 -10.85 -3.87 1.04
N GLY A 119 -12.09 -3.78 0.54
CA GLY A 119 -12.36 -3.17 -0.74
C GLY A 119 -12.12 -1.66 -0.74
N TYR A 120 -11.77 -1.15 -1.90
CA TYR A 120 -11.63 0.28 -2.14
C TYR A 120 -12.33 0.61 -3.48
N PRO A 121 -13.21 1.61 -3.54
CA PRO A 121 -13.99 1.89 -4.73
C PRO A 121 -13.16 2.61 -5.82
N ASP A 122 -12.19 1.93 -6.38
CA ASP A 122 -11.34 2.44 -7.45
C ASP A 122 -11.35 1.42 -8.61
N ASP A 123 -12.35 1.55 -9.48
CA ASP A 123 -12.50 0.67 -10.64
C ASP A 123 -11.37 0.88 -11.65
N PHE A 124 -10.83 2.08 -11.74
CA PHE A 124 -9.71 2.36 -12.62
C PHE A 124 -8.44 1.61 -12.15
N ALA A 125 -8.21 1.55 -10.84
CA ALA A 125 -7.11 0.76 -10.28
C ALA A 125 -7.26 -0.73 -10.63
N ARG A 126 -8.47 -1.27 -10.50
CA ARG A 126 -8.76 -2.68 -10.84
C ARG A 126 -8.50 -2.94 -12.33
N GLN A 127 -8.99 -2.07 -13.19
CA GLN A 127 -8.77 -2.17 -14.64
C GLN A 127 -7.29 -2.13 -14.98
N MET A 128 -6.54 -1.22 -14.36
CA MET A 128 -5.10 -1.08 -14.55
C MET A 128 -4.36 -2.38 -14.21
N LEU A 129 -4.67 -2.98 -13.07
CA LEU A 129 -4.05 -4.23 -12.63
C LEU A 129 -4.38 -5.38 -13.59
N LEU A 130 -5.66 -5.54 -13.97
CA LEU A 130 -6.10 -6.61 -14.85
C LEU A 130 -5.51 -6.47 -16.25
N GLU A 131 -5.51 -5.26 -16.83
CA GLU A 131 -4.91 -5.00 -18.14
C GLU A 131 -3.41 -5.24 -18.12
N GLY A 132 -2.75 -4.92 -17.01
CA GLY A 132 -1.32 -5.20 -16.79
C GLY A 132 -0.98 -6.67 -16.52
N GLY A 133 -1.97 -7.56 -16.53
CA GLY A 133 -1.76 -9.00 -16.30
C GLY A 133 -1.58 -9.38 -14.84
N VAL A 134 -1.90 -8.48 -13.91
CA VAL A 134 -1.80 -8.76 -12.48
C VAL A 134 -3.08 -9.43 -11.99
N LYS A 135 -2.94 -10.59 -11.37
CA LYS A 135 -4.07 -11.31 -10.78
C LYS A 135 -4.51 -10.61 -9.50
N LEU A 136 -5.78 -10.19 -9.44
CA LEU A 136 -6.35 -9.49 -8.30
C LEU A 136 -7.33 -10.40 -7.56
N GLU A 137 -7.08 -10.64 -6.29
CA GLU A 137 -7.90 -11.52 -5.45
C GLU A 137 -8.29 -10.82 -4.16
N ARG A 138 -9.53 -11.02 -3.74
CA ARG A 138 -9.96 -10.61 -2.40
C ARG A 138 -9.70 -11.75 -1.43
N PHE A 139 -9.07 -11.42 -0.30
CA PHE A 139 -8.86 -12.37 0.77
C PHE A 139 -10.17 -12.57 1.53
N GLU A 140 -10.60 -13.82 1.66
CA GLU A 140 -11.76 -14.19 2.46
C GLU A 140 -11.26 -14.99 3.67
N GLU A 141 -11.68 -14.57 4.85
CA GLU A 141 -11.41 -15.32 6.07
C GLU A 141 -12.39 -16.50 6.15
N ASP A 142 -11.86 -17.66 6.42
CA ASP A 142 -12.65 -18.88 6.62
C ASP A 142 -13.51 -18.80 7.90
#